data_611d7190693fc74fe6c9d8546560ddc3
#
_entry.id   611d7190693fc74fe6c9d8546560ddc3
#
_cell.length_a   1.000
_cell.length_b   1.000
_cell.length_c   1.000
_cell.angle_alpha   90.00
_cell.angle_beta   90.00
_cell.angle_gamma   90.00
#
_symmetry.space_group_name_H-M   'P 1'
#
loop_
_entity.id
_entity.type
_entity.pdbx_description
1 polymer ?
#
loop_
_entity_poly.entity_id
_entity_poly.type
_entity_poly.pdbx_seq_one_letter_code
_entity_poly.pdbx_strand_id
1 'polypeptide(L)'
;AGFLRKKKVELVKCISQPELEVPADADFVIEGYVDPQEDWIWEGPFGDHTGYYSLADWYPRFHVTAITHRKNAVFPATIVGIPPQEDAWIGKATERIFLAPIKMTMIPEIIDMELPVEGVFHNLTIVKIQKTYPGQAQKVMNAMWGAGQMMFNKILVVVDGDVDIHNYEAVAKYVSEHCNPATDVYFSQGPMDVLDHSCSKT
;
A
#
# COMPACT_ATOMS: atom_id res chain seq x y z
N ALA A 1 -12.01 9.84 1.78
CA ALA A 1 -11.57 11.20 2.20
C ALA A 1 -12.56 11.84 3.18
N GLY A 2 -13.86 11.99 2.85
CA GLY A 2 -14.85 12.64 3.70
C GLY A 2 -15.00 12.02 5.08
N PHE A 3 -14.93 10.70 5.19
CA PHE A 3 -14.97 9.97 6.47
C PHE A 3 -13.81 10.36 7.39
N LEU A 4 -12.57 10.36 6.87
CA LEU A 4 -11.37 10.72 7.64
C LEU A 4 -11.37 12.21 8.03
N ARG A 5 -11.79 13.07 7.11
CA ARG A 5 -11.90 14.53 7.34
C ARG A 5 -13.09 14.91 8.22
N LYS A 6 -14.04 14.00 8.48
CA LYS A 6 -15.30 14.23 9.19
C LYS A 6 -16.13 15.37 8.59
N LYS A 7 -15.98 15.61 7.30
CA LYS A 7 -16.77 16.60 6.51
C LYS A 7 -16.82 16.17 5.05
N LYS A 8 -17.80 16.69 4.32
CA LYS A 8 -17.90 16.50 2.87
C LYS A 8 -16.64 17.04 2.17
N VAL A 9 -16.22 16.37 1.11
CA VAL A 9 -15.22 16.90 0.18
C VAL A 9 -15.97 17.77 -0.83
N GLU A 10 -15.57 19.03 -0.92
CA GLU A 10 -16.07 19.93 -1.95
C GLU A 10 -15.43 19.54 -3.28
N LEU A 11 -16.23 19.51 -4.35
CA LEU A 11 -15.79 19.14 -5.68
C LEU A 11 -16.00 20.30 -6.65
N VAL A 12 -15.13 20.41 -7.62
CA VAL A 12 -15.23 21.33 -8.75
C VAL A 12 -15.03 20.58 -10.06
N LYS A 13 -15.64 21.07 -11.13
CA LYS A 13 -15.49 20.48 -12.44
C LYS A 13 -14.09 20.70 -13.01
N CYS A 14 -13.59 19.71 -13.72
CA CYS A 14 -12.40 19.82 -14.54
C CYS A 14 -12.59 20.86 -15.66
N ILE A 15 -11.50 21.45 -16.13
CA ILE A 15 -11.53 22.47 -17.19
C ILE A 15 -11.63 21.81 -18.57
N SER A 16 -10.80 20.80 -18.83
CA SER A 16 -10.78 20.13 -20.14
C SER A 16 -11.78 18.98 -20.24
N GLN A 17 -12.27 18.46 -19.11
CA GLN A 17 -13.22 17.36 -19.02
C GLN A 17 -14.35 17.73 -18.02
N PRO A 18 -15.30 18.63 -18.38
CA PRO A 18 -16.29 19.16 -17.44
C PRO A 18 -17.26 18.15 -16.83
N GLU A 19 -17.31 16.93 -17.35
CA GLU A 19 -18.05 15.80 -16.81
C GLU A 19 -17.33 15.13 -15.62
N LEU A 20 -16.03 15.39 -15.45
CA LEU A 20 -15.25 14.93 -14.32
C LEU A 20 -15.16 15.99 -13.23
N GLU A 21 -15.06 15.53 -11.99
CA GLU A 21 -14.95 16.39 -10.81
C GLU A 21 -13.71 16.02 -9.99
N VAL A 22 -13.07 17.03 -9.44
CA VAL A 22 -11.88 16.91 -8.58
C VAL A 22 -12.09 17.65 -7.27
N PRO A 23 -11.32 17.31 -6.20
CA PRO A 23 -11.39 18.08 -4.96
C PRO A 23 -11.06 19.55 -5.16
N ALA A 24 -11.94 20.43 -4.67
CA ALA A 24 -11.80 21.88 -4.82
C ALA A 24 -10.57 22.46 -4.12
N ASP A 25 -10.04 21.75 -3.12
CA ASP A 25 -8.86 22.13 -2.34
C ASP A 25 -7.57 21.43 -2.78
N ALA A 26 -7.56 20.78 -3.94
CA ALA A 26 -6.34 20.23 -4.52
C ALA A 26 -5.30 21.32 -4.80
N ASP A 27 -4.04 21.06 -4.51
CA ASP A 27 -2.97 21.99 -4.83
C ASP A 27 -2.66 22.02 -6.32
N PHE A 28 -2.64 20.85 -6.96
CA PHE A 28 -2.47 20.70 -8.40
C PHE A 28 -3.50 19.72 -8.96
N VAL A 29 -3.95 19.99 -10.18
CA VAL A 29 -4.75 19.05 -10.96
C VAL A 29 -4.15 18.98 -12.35
N ILE A 30 -3.83 17.78 -12.79
CA ILE A 30 -3.37 17.48 -14.14
C ILE A 30 -4.50 16.73 -14.84
N GLU A 31 -5.04 17.31 -15.90
CA GLU A 31 -6.11 16.73 -16.69
C GLU A 31 -5.56 16.20 -18.00
N GLY A 32 -6.10 15.09 -18.47
CA GLY A 32 -5.66 14.50 -19.72
C GLY A 32 -6.42 13.22 -20.05
N TYR A 33 -5.93 12.52 -21.05
CA TYR A 33 -6.52 11.26 -21.50
C TYR A 33 -5.45 10.24 -21.88
N VAL A 34 -5.82 8.97 -21.89
CA VAL A 34 -5.09 7.86 -22.48
C VAL A 34 -5.90 7.34 -23.66
N ASP A 35 -5.30 7.25 -24.84
CA ASP A 35 -5.93 6.62 -26.00
C ASP A 35 -5.53 5.11 -26.02
N PRO A 36 -6.50 4.19 -25.82
CA PRO A 36 -6.22 2.76 -25.83
C PRO A 36 -5.84 2.20 -27.21
N GLN A 37 -6.02 2.98 -28.29
CA GLN A 37 -5.67 2.59 -29.66
C GLN A 37 -4.28 3.08 -30.07
N GLU A 38 -3.65 3.94 -29.26
CA GLU A 38 -2.31 4.45 -29.53
C GLU A 38 -1.22 3.46 -29.11
N ASP A 39 -0.12 3.44 -29.83
CA ASP A 39 1.04 2.62 -29.48
C ASP A 39 1.61 3.05 -28.13
N TRP A 40 1.92 2.06 -27.31
CA TRP A 40 2.59 2.26 -26.04
C TRP A 40 4.01 2.78 -26.24
N ILE A 41 4.53 3.48 -25.25
CA ILE A 41 5.91 3.97 -25.24
C ILE A 41 6.78 3.15 -24.30
N TRP A 42 8.05 3.04 -24.66
CA TRP A 42 9.07 2.43 -23.80
C TRP A 42 9.47 3.43 -22.71
N GLU A 43 9.28 3.08 -21.44
CA GLU A 43 9.55 3.94 -20.29
C GLU A 43 10.39 3.20 -19.23
N GLY A 44 11.21 3.97 -18.50
CA GLY A 44 12.07 3.46 -17.44
C GLY A 44 13.50 3.19 -17.93
N PRO A 45 14.34 2.54 -17.09
CA PRO A 45 14.09 2.27 -15.68
C PRO A 45 14.08 3.54 -14.85
N PHE A 46 13.41 3.51 -13.69
CA PHE A 46 13.43 4.62 -12.73
C PHE A 46 13.77 4.11 -11.31
N GLY A 47 14.34 5.00 -10.48
CA GLY A 47 14.65 4.68 -9.09
C GLY A 47 13.37 4.53 -8.28
N ASP A 48 13.27 3.44 -7.51
CA ASP A 48 12.10 3.08 -6.75
C ASP A 48 12.34 3.17 -5.24
N HIS A 49 11.24 3.24 -4.46
CA HIS A 49 11.29 3.29 -3.00
C HIS A 49 11.86 2.02 -2.35
N THR A 50 11.94 0.94 -3.09
CA THR A 50 12.59 -0.31 -2.65
C THR A 50 14.11 -0.20 -2.56
N GLY A 51 14.71 0.87 -3.11
CA GLY A 51 16.14 1.05 -3.23
C GLY A 51 16.75 0.41 -4.48
N TYR A 52 15.92 -0.10 -5.36
CA TYR A 52 16.31 -0.70 -6.65
C TYR A 52 15.71 0.09 -7.80
N TYR A 53 16.20 -0.17 -9.00
CA TYR A 53 15.60 0.37 -10.21
C TYR A 53 14.46 -0.54 -10.70
N SER A 54 13.35 0.07 -11.10
CA SER A 54 12.28 -0.64 -11.81
C SER A 54 12.79 -1.12 -13.16
N LEU A 55 12.15 -2.15 -13.71
CA LEU A 55 12.41 -2.56 -15.08
C LEU A 55 11.83 -1.54 -16.07
N ALA A 56 12.53 -1.31 -17.17
CA ALA A 56 11.94 -0.60 -18.30
C ALA A 56 10.90 -1.50 -18.97
N ASP A 57 9.76 -0.93 -19.34
CA ASP A 57 8.67 -1.66 -19.97
C ASP A 57 7.84 -0.74 -20.87
N TRP A 58 6.84 -1.31 -21.55
CA TRP A 58 5.89 -0.58 -22.37
C TRP A 58 4.74 -0.04 -21.53
N TYR A 59 4.42 1.26 -21.67
CA TYR A 59 3.37 1.94 -20.95
C TYR A 59 2.47 2.76 -21.87
N PRO A 60 1.17 2.92 -21.54
CA PRO A 60 0.30 3.82 -22.29
C PRO A 60 0.71 5.28 -22.08
N ARG A 61 0.55 6.11 -23.11
CA ARG A 61 0.79 7.55 -23.02
C ARG A 61 -0.37 8.25 -22.30
N PHE A 62 -0.01 9.21 -21.46
CA PHE A 62 -0.98 10.15 -20.90
C PHE A 62 -0.80 11.52 -21.57
N HIS A 63 -1.84 11.97 -22.28
CA HIS A 63 -1.86 13.23 -22.98
C HIS A 63 -2.42 14.31 -22.07
N VAL A 64 -1.57 15.23 -21.61
CA VAL A 64 -1.97 16.35 -20.74
C VAL A 64 -2.72 17.39 -21.55
N THR A 65 -3.94 17.73 -21.13
CA THR A 65 -4.79 18.75 -21.74
C THR A 65 -4.88 20.03 -20.93
N ALA A 66 -4.77 19.95 -19.61
CA ALA A 66 -4.76 21.11 -18.74
C ALA A 66 -3.96 20.81 -17.45
N ILE A 67 -3.32 21.83 -16.93
CA ILE A 67 -2.73 21.84 -15.59
C ILE A 67 -3.25 23.04 -14.85
N THR A 68 -3.89 22.80 -13.72
CA THR A 68 -4.40 23.87 -12.84
C THR A 68 -3.78 23.74 -11.46
N HIS A 69 -3.65 24.85 -10.77
CA HIS A 69 -3.13 24.87 -9.42
C HIS A 69 -3.73 26.02 -8.61
N ARG A 70 -3.77 25.86 -7.31
CA ARG A 70 -4.20 26.95 -6.43
C ARG A 70 -3.13 28.04 -6.34
N LYS A 71 -3.53 29.24 -5.93
CA LYS A 71 -2.65 30.43 -5.93
C LYS A 71 -1.34 30.24 -5.14
N ASN A 72 -1.37 29.51 -4.04
CA ASN A 72 -0.21 29.22 -3.20
C ASN A 72 -0.08 27.69 -3.06
N ALA A 73 0.03 27.01 -4.20
CA ALA A 73 0.14 25.57 -4.25
C ALA A 73 1.44 25.08 -3.62
N VAL A 74 1.34 23.97 -2.88
CA VAL A 74 2.49 23.22 -2.38
C VAL A 74 2.61 21.94 -3.20
N PHE A 75 3.72 21.77 -3.87
CA PHE A 75 4.00 20.54 -4.63
C PHE A 75 4.59 19.50 -3.67
N PRO A 76 3.86 18.41 -3.36
CA PRO A 76 4.42 17.32 -2.58
C PRO A 76 5.40 16.55 -3.47
N ALA A 77 6.65 16.46 -3.02
CA ALA A 77 7.69 15.70 -3.71
C ALA A 77 8.31 14.68 -2.76
N THR A 78 8.63 13.51 -3.30
CA THR A 78 9.37 12.47 -2.59
C THR A 78 10.73 12.26 -3.26
N ILE A 79 11.72 11.91 -2.46
CA ILE A 79 13.03 11.47 -2.95
C ILE A 79 13.11 9.98 -2.70
N VAL A 80 12.84 9.19 -3.74
CA VAL A 80 12.92 7.74 -3.66
C VAL A 80 14.37 7.26 -3.64
N GLY A 81 14.62 6.16 -2.96
CA GLY A 81 15.98 5.60 -2.87
C GLY A 81 16.05 4.46 -1.86
N ILE A 82 17.27 4.14 -1.43
CA ILE A 82 17.50 3.10 -0.43
C ILE A 82 16.79 3.47 0.89
N PRO A 83 15.93 2.61 1.44
CA PRO A 83 15.24 2.86 2.70
C PRO A 83 16.21 3.10 3.88
N PRO A 84 15.79 3.90 4.88
CA PRO A 84 14.54 4.65 4.95
C PRO A 84 14.60 5.98 4.21
N GLN A 85 13.52 6.32 3.51
CA GLN A 85 13.28 7.62 2.90
C GLN A 85 11.87 8.08 3.31
N GLU A 86 11.31 9.09 2.63
CA GLU A 86 9.96 9.59 2.92
C GLU A 86 8.89 8.52 2.86
N ASP A 87 9.07 7.54 1.99
CA ASP A 87 8.12 6.43 1.80
C ASP A 87 7.94 5.58 3.06
N ALA A 88 8.94 5.50 3.93
CA ALA A 88 8.79 4.87 5.24
C ALA A 88 7.72 5.58 6.10
N TRP A 89 7.68 6.91 6.05
CA TRP A 89 6.68 7.71 6.77
C TRP A 89 5.32 7.72 6.08
N ILE A 90 5.29 7.71 4.75
CA ILE A 90 4.08 7.54 3.95
C ILE A 90 3.45 6.18 4.23
N GLY A 91 4.26 5.13 4.28
CA GLY A 91 3.83 3.78 4.65
C GLY A 91 3.23 3.73 6.06
N LYS A 92 3.87 4.37 7.03
CA LYS A 92 3.35 4.47 8.40
C LYS A 92 2.02 5.23 8.46
N ALA A 93 1.87 6.31 7.72
CA ALA A 93 0.61 7.04 7.62
C ALA A 93 -0.48 6.19 6.96
N THR A 94 -0.14 5.48 5.88
CA THR A 94 -1.04 4.56 5.18
C THR A 94 -1.54 3.45 6.10
N GLU A 95 -0.65 2.82 6.84
CA GLU A 95 -0.97 1.81 7.85
C GLU A 95 -2.02 2.31 8.83
N ARG A 96 -1.81 3.50 9.41
CA ARG A 96 -2.75 4.09 10.38
C ARG A 96 -4.09 4.50 9.76
N ILE A 97 -4.06 4.99 8.52
CA ILE A 97 -5.27 5.39 7.78
C ILE A 97 -6.15 4.18 7.47
N PHE A 98 -5.56 3.07 7.05
CA PHE A 98 -6.31 1.89 6.60
C PHE A 98 -6.65 0.91 7.72
N LEU A 99 -5.99 0.96 8.88
CA LEU A 99 -6.30 0.07 10.01
C LEU A 99 -7.78 0.12 10.41
N ALA A 100 -8.36 1.30 10.53
CA ALA A 100 -9.76 1.45 10.93
C ALA A 100 -10.75 0.92 9.87
N PRO A 101 -10.64 1.27 8.57
CA PRO A 101 -11.45 0.64 7.51
C PRO A 101 -11.34 -0.88 7.48
N ILE A 102 -10.13 -1.44 7.55
CA ILE A 102 -9.90 -2.90 7.57
C ILE A 102 -10.63 -3.54 8.75
N LYS A 103 -10.50 -2.96 9.94
CA LYS A 103 -11.19 -3.44 11.14
C LYS A 103 -12.70 -3.42 10.98
N MET A 104 -13.25 -2.35 10.41
CA MET A 104 -14.69 -2.17 10.30
C MET A 104 -15.35 -3.03 9.22
N THR A 105 -14.61 -3.40 8.18
CA THR A 105 -15.23 -4.02 6.98
C THR A 105 -14.78 -5.45 6.73
N MET A 106 -13.57 -5.85 7.16
CA MET A 106 -12.96 -7.12 6.75
C MET A 106 -12.48 -7.98 7.92
N ILE A 107 -11.75 -7.36 8.87
CA ILE A 107 -11.05 -8.08 9.94
C ILE A 107 -11.40 -7.44 11.28
N PRO A 108 -12.60 -7.68 11.83
CA PRO A 108 -13.04 -7.04 13.09
C PRO A 108 -12.15 -7.42 14.30
N GLU A 109 -11.47 -8.56 14.24
CA GLU A 109 -10.54 -9.03 15.25
C GLU A 109 -9.17 -8.33 15.26
N ILE A 110 -8.85 -7.51 14.25
CA ILE A 110 -7.57 -6.81 14.19
C ILE A 110 -7.44 -5.81 15.35
N ILE A 111 -6.34 -5.89 16.06
CA ILE A 111 -6.00 -4.96 17.14
C ILE A 111 -5.11 -3.87 16.58
N ASP A 112 -4.04 -4.28 15.89
CA ASP A 112 -3.04 -3.39 15.33
C ASP A 112 -2.35 -4.01 14.11
N MET A 113 -1.67 -3.19 13.34
CA MET A 113 -0.92 -3.57 12.16
C MET A 113 0.37 -2.76 12.09
N GLU A 114 1.42 -3.38 11.61
CA GLU A 114 2.73 -2.77 11.40
C GLU A 114 3.23 -3.11 10.01
N LEU A 115 3.68 -2.10 9.28
CA LEU A 115 4.34 -2.21 7.98
C LEU A 115 5.82 -1.79 8.15
N PRO A 116 6.72 -2.73 8.49
CA PRO A 116 8.11 -2.42 8.74
C PRO A 116 8.80 -1.78 7.53
N VAL A 117 9.67 -0.81 7.79
CA VAL A 117 10.46 -0.16 6.74
C VAL A 117 11.44 -1.14 6.08
N GLU A 118 11.90 -2.14 6.81
CA GLU A 118 12.73 -3.23 6.34
C GLU A 118 12.04 -4.10 5.29
N GLY A 119 10.71 -4.13 5.31
CA GLY A 119 9.86 -4.75 4.30
C GLY A 119 9.34 -3.74 3.27
N VAL A 120 10.00 -2.59 3.14
CA VAL A 120 9.59 -1.47 2.26
C VAL A 120 8.09 -1.14 2.37
N PHE A 121 7.56 -1.23 3.58
CA PHE A 121 6.19 -0.98 4.05
C PHE A 121 5.07 -1.74 3.30
N HIS A 122 5.39 -2.78 2.52
CA HIS A 122 4.37 -3.65 1.88
C HIS A 122 4.81 -5.12 1.73
N ASN A 123 6.10 -5.42 1.62
CA ASN A 123 6.59 -6.79 1.48
C ASN A 123 6.49 -7.60 2.78
N LEU A 124 6.60 -6.93 3.92
CA LEU A 124 6.43 -7.51 5.25
C LEU A 124 5.30 -6.78 5.98
N THR A 125 4.37 -7.54 6.50
CA THR A 125 3.27 -7.02 7.33
C THR A 125 3.16 -7.83 8.59
N ILE A 126 3.06 -7.17 9.73
CA ILE A 126 2.81 -7.79 11.02
C ILE A 126 1.42 -7.38 11.47
N VAL A 127 0.55 -8.34 11.74
CA VAL A 127 -0.84 -8.09 12.15
C VAL A 127 -1.07 -8.70 13.52
N LYS A 128 -1.53 -7.88 14.45
CA LYS A 128 -1.96 -8.33 15.78
C LYS A 128 -3.46 -8.49 15.81
N ILE A 129 -3.93 -9.64 16.24
CA ILE A 129 -5.35 -9.95 16.35
C ILE A 129 -5.74 -10.36 17.77
N GLN A 130 -7.02 -10.25 18.07
CA GLN A 130 -7.62 -10.94 19.20
C GLN A 130 -8.14 -12.30 18.74
N LYS A 131 -7.32 -13.32 18.93
CA LYS A 131 -7.67 -14.71 18.55
C LYS A 131 -8.68 -15.28 19.50
N THR A 132 -9.74 -15.89 18.96
CA THR A 132 -10.84 -16.47 19.74
C THR A 132 -11.15 -17.91 19.35
N TYR A 133 -10.64 -18.39 18.18
CA TYR A 133 -10.87 -19.76 17.71
C TYR A 133 -9.71 -20.25 16.84
N PRO A 134 -9.53 -21.57 16.68
CA PRO A 134 -8.54 -22.16 15.79
C PRO A 134 -8.80 -21.78 14.31
N GLY A 135 -7.73 -21.56 13.53
CA GLY A 135 -7.83 -21.18 12.11
C GLY A 135 -8.13 -19.70 11.84
N GLN A 136 -8.32 -18.90 12.88
CA GLN A 136 -8.60 -17.46 12.72
C GLN A 136 -7.43 -16.70 12.10
N ALA A 137 -6.19 -17.07 12.40
CA ALA A 137 -5.01 -16.47 11.77
C ALA A 137 -5.02 -16.68 10.25
N GLN A 138 -5.36 -17.90 9.79
CA GLN A 138 -5.48 -18.19 8.35
C GLN A 138 -6.60 -17.38 7.68
N LYS A 139 -7.77 -17.22 8.36
CA LYS A 139 -8.83 -16.32 7.89
C LYS A 139 -8.32 -14.90 7.69
N VAL A 140 -7.53 -14.38 8.65
CA VAL A 140 -6.94 -13.03 8.58
C VAL A 140 -5.94 -12.93 7.44
N MET A 141 -5.07 -13.92 7.24
CA MET A 141 -4.12 -13.96 6.12
C MET A 141 -4.86 -13.89 4.77
N ASN A 142 -5.90 -14.70 4.58
CA ASN A 142 -6.69 -14.71 3.35
C ASN A 142 -7.41 -13.37 3.12
N ALA A 143 -7.93 -12.74 4.18
CA ALA A 143 -8.57 -11.44 4.09
C ALA A 143 -7.58 -10.33 3.73
N MET A 144 -6.37 -10.34 4.29
CA MET A 144 -5.32 -9.39 3.96
C MET A 144 -4.86 -9.55 2.51
N TRP A 145 -4.57 -10.76 2.05
CA TRP A 145 -4.17 -11.00 0.65
C TRP A 145 -5.27 -10.69 -0.37
N GLY A 146 -6.53 -10.64 0.05
CA GLY A 146 -7.64 -10.19 -0.78
C GLY A 146 -7.89 -8.68 -0.73
N ALA A 147 -7.13 -7.91 0.05
CA ALA A 147 -7.42 -6.52 0.37
C ALA A 147 -6.60 -5.52 -0.47
N GLY A 148 -7.02 -5.23 -1.70
CA GLY A 148 -6.37 -4.21 -2.52
C GLY A 148 -4.87 -4.46 -2.70
N GLN A 149 -4.04 -3.47 -2.42
CA GLN A 149 -2.57 -3.60 -2.57
C GLN A 149 -1.92 -4.58 -1.58
N MET A 150 -2.61 -5.01 -0.53
CA MET A 150 -2.10 -6.05 0.36
C MET A 150 -1.95 -7.41 -0.33
N MET A 151 -2.52 -7.59 -1.53
CA MET A 151 -2.29 -8.78 -2.37
C MET A 151 -0.82 -8.97 -2.75
N PHE A 152 -0.02 -7.91 -2.75
CA PHE A 152 1.41 -7.93 -3.06
C PHE A 152 2.30 -8.23 -1.85
N ASN A 153 1.70 -8.38 -0.67
CA ASN A 153 2.46 -8.69 0.54
C ASN A 153 3.11 -10.06 0.45
N LYS A 154 4.43 -10.11 0.63
CA LYS A 154 5.23 -11.35 0.53
C LYS A 154 5.21 -12.17 1.80
N ILE A 155 5.37 -11.48 2.93
CA ILE A 155 5.48 -12.11 4.24
C ILE A 155 4.46 -11.46 5.16
N LEU A 156 3.52 -12.27 5.63
CA LEU A 156 2.48 -11.84 6.56
C LEU A 156 2.63 -12.62 7.87
N VAL A 157 2.91 -11.92 8.93
CA VAL A 157 3.02 -12.46 10.29
C VAL A 157 1.77 -12.09 11.07
N VAL A 158 1.01 -13.08 11.49
CA VAL A 158 -0.19 -12.89 12.32
C VAL A 158 0.11 -13.36 13.73
N VAL A 159 -0.01 -12.47 14.70
CA VAL A 159 0.24 -12.74 16.12
C VAL A 159 -0.98 -12.39 16.97
N ASP A 160 -1.05 -12.99 18.16
CA ASP A 160 -2.03 -12.66 19.20
C ASP A 160 -1.33 -12.34 20.53
N GLY A 161 -2.11 -12.25 21.62
CA GLY A 161 -1.56 -12.00 22.94
C GLY A 161 -1.00 -10.59 23.16
N ASP A 162 -0.04 -10.48 24.05
CA ASP A 162 0.47 -9.19 24.54
C ASP A 162 1.75 -8.72 23.85
N VAL A 163 2.17 -9.37 22.75
CA VAL A 163 3.37 -8.99 22.02
C VAL A 163 3.21 -7.57 21.43
N ASP A 164 4.22 -6.74 21.64
CA ASP A 164 4.32 -5.43 20.97
C ASP A 164 4.85 -5.64 19.54
N ILE A 165 3.99 -5.41 18.55
CA ILE A 165 4.34 -5.61 17.14
C ILE A 165 5.27 -4.53 16.56
N HIS A 166 5.48 -3.44 17.28
CA HIS A 166 6.43 -2.38 16.92
C HIS A 166 7.84 -2.66 17.48
N ASN A 167 7.98 -3.71 18.30
CA ASN A 167 9.26 -4.21 18.78
C ASN A 167 9.61 -5.51 18.02
N TYR A 168 10.41 -5.41 16.98
CA TYR A 168 10.72 -6.55 16.10
C TYR A 168 11.49 -7.66 16.79
N GLU A 169 12.30 -7.35 17.79
CA GLU A 169 12.97 -8.36 18.61
C GLU A 169 11.94 -9.17 19.42
N ALA A 170 10.97 -8.48 20.01
CA ALA A 170 9.87 -9.14 20.73
C ALA A 170 9.02 -10.02 19.79
N VAL A 171 8.74 -9.53 18.57
CA VAL A 171 8.02 -10.32 17.55
C VAL A 171 8.81 -11.54 17.15
N ALA A 172 10.12 -11.40 16.86
CA ALA A 172 10.97 -12.52 16.47
C ALA A 172 11.03 -13.59 17.56
N LYS A 173 11.18 -13.17 18.83
CA LYS A 173 11.14 -14.06 19.99
C LYS A 173 9.80 -14.77 20.06
N TYR A 174 8.68 -14.02 20.01
CA TYR A 174 7.33 -14.57 20.12
C TYR A 174 7.05 -15.61 19.03
N VAL A 175 7.40 -15.33 17.78
CA VAL A 175 7.23 -16.26 16.66
C VAL A 175 8.07 -17.51 16.87
N SER A 176 9.33 -17.36 17.32
CA SER A 176 10.23 -18.49 17.56
C SER A 176 9.73 -19.43 18.68
N GLU A 177 9.04 -18.87 19.68
CA GLU A 177 8.50 -19.63 20.83
C GLU A 177 7.15 -20.30 20.53
N HIS A 178 6.33 -19.74 19.62
CA HIS A 178 4.93 -20.15 19.47
C HIS A 178 4.57 -20.68 18.07
N CYS A 179 5.40 -20.51 17.07
CA CYS A 179 5.13 -20.98 15.72
C CYS A 179 5.65 -22.40 15.51
N ASN A 180 4.78 -23.32 15.14
CA ASN A 180 5.17 -24.63 14.63
C ASN A 180 5.26 -24.57 13.09
N PRO A 181 6.46 -24.65 12.49
CA PRO A 181 6.61 -24.49 11.03
C PRO A 181 5.83 -25.53 10.20
N ALA A 182 5.48 -26.67 10.78
CA ALA A 182 4.75 -27.71 10.07
C ALA A 182 3.24 -27.43 9.96
N THR A 183 2.68 -26.59 10.84
CA THR A 183 1.23 -26.33 10.92
C THR A 183 0.85 -24.87 10.77
N ASP A 184 1.76 -23.95 11.07
CA ASP A 184 1.46 -22.53 11.22
C ASP A 184 2.07 -21.67 10.09
N VAL A 185 2.76 -22.31 9.14
CA VAL A 185 3.29 -21.67 7.94
C VAL A 185 2.42 -22.01 6.74
N TYR A 186 1.97 -20.98 6.03
CA TYR A 186 1.11 -21.11 4.84
C TYR A 186 1.77 -20.46 3.64
N PHE A 187 1.73 -21.14 2.50
CA PHE A 187 2.18 -20.59 1.22
C PHE A 187 0.96 -20.31 0.36
N SER A 188 0.88 -19.08 -0.15
CA SER A 188 -0.14 -18.67 -1.11
C SER A 188 0.52 -18.26 -2.41
N GLN A 189 -0.15 -18.51 -3.53
CA GLN A 189 0.23 -17.99 -4.84
C GLN A 189 -0.77 -16.90 -5.22
N GLY A 190 -0.27 -15.72 -5.50
CA GLY A 190 -1.08 -14.54 -5.81
C GLY A 190 -0.40 -13.63 -6.82
N PRO A 191 -0.97 -12.45 -7.07
CA PRO A 191 -0.35 -11.45 -7.91
C PRO A 191 1.03 -11.05 -7.40
N MET A 192 1.95 -10.84 -8.34
CA MET A 192 3.30 -10.37 -8.06
C MET A 192 3.33 -8.85 -8.21
N ASP A 193 4.02 -8.18 -7.29
CA ASP A 193 4.34 -6.77 -7.44
C ASP A 193 5.42 -6.60 -8.53
N VAL A 194 5.15 -5.77 -9.52
CA VAL A 194 6.12 -5.45 -10.59
C VAL A 194 7.39 -4.78 -10.04
N LEU A 195 7.30 -4.16 -8.89
CA LEU A 195 8.42 -3.52 -8.19
C LEU A 195 9.24 -4.50 -7.33
N ASP A 196 8.78 -5.72 -7.17
CA ASP A 196 9.53 -6.74 -6.44
C ASP A 196 10.64 -7.34 -7.30
N HIS A 197 11.84 -6.81 -7.12
CA HIS A 197 13.05 -7.24 -7.84
C HIS A 197 13.49 -8.68 -7.55
N SER A 198 12.97 -9.30 -6.49
CA SER A 198 13.30 -10.69 -6.11
C SER A 198 12.37 -11.72 -6.74
N CYS A 199 11.29 -11.30 -7.38
CA CYS A 199 10.38 -12.18 -8.08
C CYS A 199 10.82 -12.42 -9.53
N SER A 200 10.78 -13.67 -9.99
CA SER A 200 11.00 -13.97 -11.40
C SER A 200 9.71 -13.70 -12.19
N LYS A 201 9.83 -12.98 -13.29
CA LYS A 201 8.75 -12.94 -14.29
C LYS A 201 8.71 -14.32 -14.97
N THR A 202 7.83 -15.20 -14.49
CA THR A 202 7.51 -16.47 -15.15
C THR A 202 6.13 -16.37 -15.77
#